data_214dc911442232e63788b1a40e245c6d
#
_entry.id   214dc911442232e63788b1a40e245c6d
#
_cell.length_a   1.000
_cell.length_b   1.000
_cell.length_c   1.000
_cell.angle_alpha   90.00
_cell.angle_beta   90.00
_cell.angle_gamma   90.00
#
_symmetry.space_group_name_H-M   'P 1'
#
loop_
_entity.id
_entity.type
_entity.pdbx_description
1 polymer ?
#
loop_
_entity_poly.entity_id
_entity_poly.type
_entity_poly.pdbx_seq_one_letter_code
_entity_poly.pdbx_strand_id
1 'polypeptide(L)'
;MGQTHGEERGMAMYWKEITVNWGESDPFGLVYYPRIVAWFNDTEHELFRIIGYPIEQMIKNDRTTFVMGEIHFRFIGPAAYGDRIVTTITLAEIGEHTLHWNCKAKNALTGAAVSEGRATRVYARIMEDGSLKAKVIPAEMLAAIRELGDLKHLGANKKMGGPEMAPQTPQRSERPGQAGSLL
;
A
#
# COMPACT_ATOMS: atom_id res chain seq x y z
N MET A 1 -8.59 -40.34 -12.75
CA MET A 1 -7.84 -39.59 -11.73
C MET A 1 -8.30 -38.14 -11.84
N GLY A 2 -9.26 -37.76 -11.02
CA GLY A 2 -9.84 -36.43 -11.01
C GLY A 2 -8.97 -35.50 -10.18
N GLN A 3 -8.45 -34.43 -10.78
CA GLN A 3 -7.89 -33.31 -10.04
C GLN A 3 -9.09 -32.45 -9.56
N THR A 4 -9.34 -32.51 -8.27
CA THR A 4 -10.25 -31.60 -7.59
C THR A 4 -9.63 -30.20 -7.66
N HIS A 5 -10.19 -29.34 -8.49
CA HIS A 5 -10.00 -27.89 -8.37
C HIS A 5 -10.63 -27.49 -7.04
N GLY A 6 -9.79 -27.33 -6.02
CA GLY A 6 -10.18 -26.68 -4.79
C GLY A 6 -10.65 -25.27 -5.12
N GLU A 7 -11.90 -24.98 -4.81
CA GLU A 7 -12.45 -23.63 -4.84
C GLU A 7 -11.52 -22.73 -4.03
N GLU A 8 -10.82 -21.80 -4.70
CA GLU A 8 -10.19 -20.67 -4.06
C GLU A 8 -11.30 -19.82 -3.43
N ARG A 9 -11.66 -20.15 -2.20
CA ARG A 9 -12.47 -19.25 -1.37
C ARG A 9 -11.74 -17.94 -1.31
N GLY A 10 -12.40 -16.86 -1.76
CA GLY A 10 -11.82 -15.56 -1.95
C GLY A 10 -11.03 -15.08 -0.72
N MET A 11 -9.71 -15.09 -0.83
CA MET A 11 -8.84 -14.52 0.20
C MET A 11 -8.99 -13.01 0.20
N ALA A 12 -9.04 -12.41 1.40
CA ALA A 12 -9.13 -10.97 1.55
C ALA A 12 -8.02 -10.29 0.76
N MET A 13 -8.41 -9.39 -0.15
CA MET A 13 -7.49 -8.67 -1.03
C MET A 13 -7.83 -7.18 -0.97
N TYR A 14 -6.81 -6.35 -0.81
CA TYR A 14 -6.93 -4.91 -0.90
C TYR A 14 -5.82 -4.34 -1.78
N TRP A 15 -6.12 -3.30 -2.52
CA TRP A 15 -5.16 -2.62 -3.36
C TRP A 15 -5.32 -1.10 -3.29
N LYS A 16 -4.23 -0.40 -3.53
CA LYS A 16 -4.15 1.05 -3.58
C LYS A 16 -3.30 1.48 -4.75
N GLU A 17 -3.71 2.55 -5.41
CA GLU A 17 -2.86 3.24 -6.38
C GLU A 17 -2.19 4.42 -5.72
N ILE A 18 -0.89 4.55 -5.96
CA ILE A 18 -0.05 5.64 -5.48
C ILE A 18 0.68 6.28 -6.65
N THR A 19 1.03 7.55 -6.51
CA THR A 19 1.95 8.24 -7.42
C THR A 19 3.29 8.40 -6.72
N VAL A 20 4.38 8.01 -7.38
CA VAL A 20 5.73 8.17 -6.84
C VAL A 20 6.07 9.65 -6.75
N ASN A 21 6.36 10.14 -5.54
CA ASN A 21 6.68 11.53 -5.27
C ASN A 21 8.16 11.82 -5.52
N TRP A 22 8.49 13.11 -5.72
CA TRP A 22 9.86 13.56 -5.96
C TRP A 22 10.86 13.08 -4.89
N GLY A 23 10.52 13.17 -3.61
CA GLY A 23 11.39 12.80 -2.49
C GLY A 23 11.52 11.29 -2.23
N GLU A 24 10.97 10.43 -3.09
CA GLU A 24 11.02 8.98 -2.93
C GLU A 24 12.15 8.33 -3.75
N SER A 25 12.86 9.13 -4.56
CA SER A 25 13.92 8.64 -5.43
C SER A 25 15.30 8.71 -4.79
N ASP A 26 16.14 7.76 -5.17
CA ASP A 26 17.58 7.75 -4.86
C ASP A 26 18.39 8.58 -5.88
N PRO A 27 19.71 8.72 -5.73
CA PRO A 27 20.56 9.44 -6.69
C PRO A 27 20.57 8.86 -8.12
N PHE A 28 20.12 7.63 -8.32
CA PHE A 28 19.98 7.00 -9.63
C PHE A 28 18.65 7.35 -10.32
N GLY A 29 17.76 8.11 -9.64
CA GLY A 29 16.43 8.46 -10.13
C GLY A 29 15.39 7.36 -9.97
N LEU A 30 15.73 6.27 -9.25
CA LEU A 30 14.83 5.18 -8.94
C LEU A 30 14.26 5.34 -7.54
N VAL A 31 13.09 4.74 -7.32
CA VAL A 31 12.49 4.72 -5.98
C VAL A 31 13.42 3.99 -5.02
N TYR A 32 13.73 4.68 -3.91
CA TYR A 32 14.51 4.10 -2.83
C TYR A 32 13.73 2.95 -2.18
N TYR A 33 14.31 1.74 -2.18
CA TYR A 33 13.60 0.49 -1.84
C TYR A 33 12.80 0.50 -0.52
N PRO A 34 13.21 1.21 0.57
CA PRO A 34 12.37 1.27 1.76
C PRO A 34 11.03 1.97 1.54
N ARG A 35 10.93 2.86 0.53
CA ARG A 35 9.66 3.48 0.14
C ARG A 35 8.70 2.46 -0.44
N ILE A 36 9.20 1.50 -1.22
CA ILE A 36 8.38 0.39 -1.74
C ILE A 36 7.78 -0.42 -0.58
N VAL A 37 8.56 -0.69 0.46
CA VAL A 37 8.07 -1.37 1.66
C VAL A 37 7.04 -0.52 2.40
N ALA A 38 7.27 0.80 2.50
CA ALA A 38 6.32 1.73 3.13
C ALA A 38 4.97 1.75 2.40
N TRP A 39 4.94 1.67 1.07
CA TRP A 39 3.69 1.63 0.31
C TRP A 39 2.79 0.45 0.71
N PHE A 40 3.38 -0.72 0.98
CA PHE A 40 2.61 -1.87 1.46
C PHE A 40 2.10 -1.67 2.88
N ASN A 41 2.91 -1.07 3.75
CA ASN A 41 2.49 -0.72 5.09
C ASN A 41 1.30 0.26 5.07
N ASP A 42 1.36 1.28 4.22
CA ASP A 42 0.27 2.25 4.07
C ASP A 42 -1.00 1.60 3.49
N THR A 43 -0.84 0.65 2.55
CA THR A 43 -1.94 -0.12 1.98
C THR A 43 -2.62 -0.98 3.04
N GLU A 44 -1.85 -1.63 3.90
CA GLU A 44 -2.36 -2.44 5.01
C GLU A 44 -3.05 -1.58 6.08
N HIS A 45 -2.48 -0.45 6.46
CA HIS A 45 -3.11 0.46 7.42
C HIS A 45 -4.43 1.03 6.91
N GLU A 46 -4.54 1.30 5.61
CA GLU A 46 -5.79 1.72 5.00
C GLU A 46 -6.82 0.61 5.02
N LEU A 47 -6.43 -0.64 4.75
CA LEU A 47 -7.28 -1.81 4.91
C LEU A 47 -7.84 -1.90 6.33
N PHE A 48 -6.98 -1.83 7.36
CA PHE A 48 -7.43 -1.88 8.76
C PHE A 48 -8.40 -0.75 9.10
N ARG A 49 -8.20 0.44 8.53
CA ARG A 49 -9.13 1.57 8.72
C ARG A 49 -10.50 1.30 8.09
N ILE A 50 -10.52 0.70 6.88
CA ILE A 50 -11.76 0.37 6.16
C ILE A 50 -12.57 -0.68 6.91
N ILE A 51 -11.94 -1.69 7.49
CA ILE A 51 -12.64 -2.74 8.26
C ILE A 51 -12.97 -2.34 9.70
N GLY A 52 -12.74 -1.07 10.08
CA GLY A 52 -13.12 -0.53 11.40
C GLY A 52 -12.10 -0.74 12.52
N TYR A 53 -10.87 -1.14 12.18
CA TYR A 53 -9.76 -1.37 13.13
C TYR A 53 -8.54 -0.50 12.85
N PRO A 54 -8.67 0.85 12.80
CA PRO A 54 -7.52 1.72 12.56
C PRO A 54 -6.47 1.54 13.64
N ILE A 55 -5.22 1.32 13.23
CA ILE A 55 -4.11 0.95 14.13
C ILE A 55 -3.92 1.98 15.24
N GLU A 56 -4.03 3.26 14.93
CA GLU A 56 -3.92 4.36 15.90
C GLU A 56 -4.98 4.29 17.01
N GLN A 57 -6.19 3.83 16.68
CA GLN A 57 -7.26 3.65 17.68
C GLN A 57 -7.07 2.39 18.50
N MET A 58 -6.62 1.30 17.89
CA MET A 58 -6.28 0.06 18.58
C MET A 58 -5.19 0.31 19.65
N ILE A 59 -4.16 1.09 19.31
CA ILE A 59 -3.11 1.48 20.26
C ILE A 59 -3.69 2.32 21.40
N LYS A 60 -4.49 3.34 21.06
CA LYS A 60 -5.04 4.29 22.03
C LYS A 60 -6.04 3.65 22.98
N ASN A 61 -6.96 2.82 22.46
CA ASN A 61 -8.10 2.31 23.20
C ASN A 61 -7.76 1.00 23.93
N ASP A 62 -7.06 0.09 23.24
CA ASP A 62 -6.88 -1.30 23.70
C ASP A 62 -5.43 -1.63 24.00
N ARG A 63 -4.49 -0.71 23.73
CA ARG A 63 -3.05 -0.96 23.80
C ARG A 63 -2.65 -2.18 22.97
N THR A 64 -3.27 -2.37 21.81
CA THR A 64 -2.97 -3.46 20.88
C THR A 64 -2.56 -2.92 19.52
N THR A 65 -1.78 -3.71 18.79
CA THR A 65 -1.32 -3.34 17.46
C THR A 65 -0.90 -4.58 16.68
N PHE A 66 -0.69 -4.43 15.38
CA PHE A 66 0.03 -5.41 14.56
C PHE A 66 1.47 -4.93 14.38
N VAL A 67 2.42 -5.73 14.86
CA VAL A 67 3.85 -5.47 14.66
C VAL A 67 4.40 -6.31 13.53
N MET A 68 5.44 -5.81 12.86
CA MET A 68 6.13 -6.58 11.83
C MET A 68 6.96 -7.68 12.49
N GLY A 69 6.60 -8.94 12.22
CA GLY A 69 7.36 -10.11 12.66
C GLY A 69 8.43 -10.51 11.64
N GLU A 70 8.05 -10.48 10.36
CA GLU A 70 8.96 -10.84 9.28
C GLU A 70 8.55 -10.11 8.01
N ILE A 71 9.54 -9.77 7.18
CA ILE A 71 9.33 -9.18 5.87
C ILE A 71 10.36 -9.72 4.88
N HIS A 72 9.88 -10.12 3.71
CA HIS A 72 10.73 -10.56 2.61
C HIS A 72 10.22 -9.95 1.30
N PHE A 73 11.09 -9.22 0.61
CA PHE A 73 10.76 -8.59 -0.67
C PHE A 73 11.80 -8.90 -1.73
N ARG A 74 11.31 -9.09 -2.96
CA ARG A 74 12.09 -9.14 -4.18
C ARG A 74 11.73 -7.92 -5.03
N PHE A 75 12.75 -7.13 -5.41
CA PHE A 75 12.61 -6.00 -6.31
C PHE A 75 12.84 -6.50 -7.73
N ILE A 76 11.85 -6.31 -8.61
CA ILE A 76 11.79 -6.94 -9.93
C ILE A 76 12.08 -5.93 -11.02
N GLY A 77 11.49 -4.75 -10.91
CA GLY A 77 11.62 -3.69 -11.90
C GLY A 77 11.72 -2.32 -11.26
N PRO A 78 12.17 -1.32 -12.02
CA PRO A 78 12.29 0.04 -11.54
C PRO A 78 10.91 0.70 -11.36
N ALA A 79 10.86 1.67 -10.46
CA ALA A 79 9.85 2.70 -10.39
C ALA A 79 10.55 4.04 -10.22
N ALA A 80 10.03 5.09 -10.83
CA ALA A 80 10.61 6.42 -10.87
C ALA A 80 9.60 7.50 -10.53
N TYR A 81 10.06 8.72 -10.29
CA TYR A 81 9.22 9.89 -10.05
C TYR A 81 8.12 10.03 -11.13
N GLY A 82 6.88 10.22 -10.68
CA GLY A 82 5.72 10.37 -11.54
C GLY A 82 5.05 9.06 -11.95
N ASP A 83 5.69 7.90 -11.72
CA ASP A 83 5.04 6.62 -11.97
C ASP A 83 3.81 6.43 -11.10
N ARG A 84 2.77 5.82 -11.68
CA ARG A 84 1.60 5.34 -10.95
C ARG A 84 1.78 3.86 -10.65
N ILE A 85 1.72 3.51 -9.38
CA ILE A 85 1.98 2.15 -8.88
C ILE A 85 0.72 1.61 -8.19
N VAL A 86 0.30 0.44 -8.59
CA VAL A 86 -0.73 -0.33 -7.88
C VAL A 86 -0.04 -1.28 -6.92
N THR A 87 -0.24 -1.05 -5.62
CA THR A 87 0.14 -1.98 -4.55
C THR A 87 -1.05 -2.86 -4.21
N THR A 88 -0.81 -4.15 -4.05
CA THR A 88 -1.84 -5.13 -3.68
C THR A 88 -1.33 -5.95 -2.52
N ILE A 89 -2.17 -6.14 -1.51
CA ILE A 89 -1.97 -7.09 -0.43
C ILE A 89 -3.06 -8.14 -0.49
N THR A 90 -2.68 -9.40 -0.31
CA THR A 90 -3.61 -10.53 -0.28
C THR A 90 -3.30 -11.37 0.95
N LEU A 91 -4.32 -11.66 1.74
CA LEU A 91 -4.17 -12.50 2.92
C LEU A 91 -3.83 -13.92 2.46
N ALA A 92 -2.66 -14.41 2.85
CA ALA A 92 -2.19 -15.76 2.49
C ALA A 92 -2.58 -16.77 3.56
N GLU A 93 -2.45 -16.40 4.84
CA GLU A 93 -2.70 -17.30 5.97
C GLU A 93 -3.08 -16.50 7.22
N ILE A 94 -3.90 -17.10 8.06
CA ILE A 94 -4.28 -16.59 9.37
C ILE A 94 -3.81 -17.59 10.42
N GLY A 95 -2.87 -17.18 11.27
CA GLY A 95 -2.51 -17.90 12.48
C GLY A 95 -3.30 -17.41 13.69
N GLU A 96 -3.05 -18.01 14.84
CA GLU A 96 -3.68 -17.61 16.11
C GLU A 96 -3.35 -16.16 16.50
N HIS A 97 -2.09 -15.77 16.26
CA HIS A 97 -1.54 -14.45 16.60
C HIS A 97 -1.02 -13.69 15.38
N THR A 98 -1.11 -14.27 14.17
CA THR A 98 -0.43 -13.76 12.99
C THR A 98 -1.34 -13.61 11.78
N LEU A 99 -1.05 -12.60 10.96
CA LEU A 99 -1.55 -12.47 9.60
C LEU A 99 -0.38 -12.52 8.63
N HIS A 100 -0.49 -13.36 7.61
CA HIS A 100 0.51 -13.49 6.56
C HIS A 100 -0.03 -12.89 5.27
N TRP A 101 0.69 -11.91 4.73
CA TRP A 101 0.32 -11.19 3.52
C TRP A 101 1.24 -11.55 2.36
N ASN A 102 0.66 -11.77 1.19
CA ASN A 102 1.37 -11.65 -0.07
C ASN A 102 1.24 -10.21 -0.57
N CYS A 103 2.35 -9.62 -1.00
CA CYS A 103 2.46 -8.25 -1.43
C CYS A 103 2.92 -8.19 -2.89
N LYS A 104 2.28 -7.36 -3.72
CA LYS A 104 2.68 -7.13 -5.11
C LYS A 104 2.55 -5.66 -5.46
N ALA A 105 3.54 -5.12 -6.17
CA ALA A 105 3.49 -3.79 -6.75
C ALA A 105 3.73 -3.87 -8.27
N LYS A 106 2.95 -3.14 -9.04
CA LYS A 106 3.08 -3.04 -10.50
C LYS A 106 2.87 -1.61 -10.97
N ASN A 107 3.52 -1.24 -12.05
CA ASN A 107 3.23 0.02 -12.74
C ASN A 107 1.81 -0.02 -13.30
N ALA A 108 1.00 0.99 -13.00
CA ALA A 108 -0.42 1.04 -13.37
C ALA A 108 -0.65 1.18 -14.88
N LEU A 109 0.29 1.82 -15.59
CA LEU A 109 0.17 2.07 -17.01
C LEU A 109 0.68 0.89 -17.85
N THR A 110 1.83 0.34 -17.49
CA THR A 110 2.50 -0.70 -18.29
C THR A 110 2.17 -2.11 -17.81
N GLY A 111 1.67 -2.28 -16.59
CA GLY A 111 1.49 -3.57 -15.94
C GLY A 111 2.79 -4.24 -15.49
N ALA A 112 3.95 -3.60 -15.72
CA ALA A 112 5.25 -4.15 -15.35
C ALA A 112 5.36 -4.36 -13.84
N ALA A 113 5.88 -5.52 -13.43
CA ALA A 113 6.10 -5.82 -12.02
C ALA A 113 7.23 -4.96 -11.45
N VAL A 114 7.01 -4.35 -10.29
CA VAL A 114 7.99 -3.53 -9.56
C VAL A 114 8.56 -4.32 -8.39
N SER A 115 7.72 -4.93 -7.58
CA SER A 115 8.16 -5.78 -6.47
C SER A 115 7.10 -6.81 -6.09
N GLU A 116 7.55 -7.87 -5.44
CA GLU A 116 6.70 -8.85 -4.78
C GLU A 116 7.33 -9.29 -3.47
N GLY A 117 6.52 -9.77 -2.52
CA GLY A 117 7.03 -10.21 -1.25
C GLY A 117 5.97 -10.78 -0.34
N ARG A 118 6.40 -11.03 0.89
CA ARG A 118 5.57 -11.50 2.00
C ARG A 118 5.85 -10.67 3.23
N ALA A 119 4.81 -10.48 4.03
CA ALA A 119 4.91 -9.84 5.33
C ALA A 119 4.13 -10.67 6.36
N THR A 120 4.72 -10.86 7.54
CA THR A 120 4.06 -11.47 8.68
C THR A 120 3.84 -10.42 9.74
N ARG A 121 2.59 -10.22 10.10
CA ARG A 121 2.19 -9.35 11.21
C ARG A 121 1.86 -10.20 12.44
N VAL A 122 2.30 -9.75 13.59
CA VAL A 122 1.95 -10.35 14.87
C VAL A 122 1.03 -9.41 15.62
N TYR A 123 -0.15 -9.87 15.98
CA TYR A 123 -1.06 -9.14 16.85
C TYR A 123 -0.53 -9.18 18.28
N ALA A 124 -0.31 -8.02 18.86
CA ALA A 124 0.36 -7.89 20.15
C ALA A 124 -0.31 -6.85 21.04
N ARG A 125 -0.19 -7.05 22.35
CA ARG A 125 -0.49 -6.05 23.38
C ARG A 125 0.78 -5.32 23.76
N ILE A 126 0.68 -4.01 23.90
CA ILE A 126 1.72 -3.13 24.43
C ILE A 126 1.58 -3.12 25.94
N MET A 127 2.57 -3.65 26.65
CA MET A 127 2.61 -3.73 28.10
C MET A 127 2.97 -2.36 28.72
N GLU A 128 2.85 -2.23 30.05
CA GLU A 128 3.15 -0.98 30.75
C GLU A 128 4.64 -0.57 30.63
N ASP A 129 5.51 -1.55 30.61
CA ASP A 129 6.95 -1.38 30.42
C ASP A 129 7.38 -1.12 28.95
N GLY A 130 6.40 -1.05 28.03
CA GLY A 130 6.63 -0.88 26.60
C GLY A 130 6.96 -2.16 25.85
N SER A 131 7.10 -3.29 26.52
CA SER A 131 7.30 -4.58 25.88
C SER A 131 6.05 -5.04 25.12
N LEU A 132 6.23 -5.99 24.20
CA LEU A 132 5.16 -6.52 23.36
C LEU A 132 4.88 -7.97 23.74
N LYS A 133 3.60 -8.31 23.92
CA LYS A 133 3.15 -9.67 24.16
C LYS A 133 2.16 -10.09 23.07
N ALA A 134 2.45 -11.19 22.38
CA ALA A 134 1.53 -11.73 21.38
C ALA A 134 0.16 -12.03 22.02
N LYS A 135 -0.89 -11.75 21.27
CA LYS A 135 -2.29 -11.90 21.69
C LYS A 135 -3.09 -12.58 20.58
N VAL A 136 -4.05 -13.39 20.95
CA VAL A 136 -5.00 -14.00 19.99
C VAL A 136 -5.76 -12.90 19.26
N ILE A 137 -5.83 -13.02 17.94
CA ILE A 137 -6.58 -12.07 17.10
C ILE A 137 -8.07 -12.23 17.40
N PRO A 138 -8.81 -11.14 17.71
CA PRO A 138 -10.24 -11.21 18.00
C PRO A 138 -11.03 -11.81 16.82
N ALA A 139 -12.00 -12.67 17.15
CA ALA A 139 -12.80 -13.36 16.13
C ALA A 139 -13.59 -12.38 15.23
N GLU A 140 -14.10 -11.29 15.83
CA GLU A 140 -14.80 -10.22 15.12
C GLU A 140 -13.90 -9.49 14.12
N MET A 141 -12.62 -9.28 14.45
CA MET A 141 -11.64 -8.70 13.53
C MET A 141 -11.34 -9.65 12.37
N LEU A 142 -11.20 -10.95 12.66
CA LEU A 142 -11.01 -11.97 11.61
C LEU A 142 -12.23 -12.06 10.70
N ALA A 143 -13.45 -11.92 11.23
CA ALA A 143 -14.67 -11.87 10.45
C ALA A 143 -14.66 -10.66 9.51
N ALA A 144 -14.33 -9.46 10.01
CA ALA A 144 -14.25 -8.24 9.19
C ALA A 144 -13.19 -8.35 8.07
N ILE A 145 -12.05 -8.98 8.35
CA ILE A 145 -11.02 -9.23 7.32
C ILE A 145 -11.54 -10.18 6.23
N ARG A 146 -12.27 -11.24 6.61
CA ARG A 146 -12.81 -12.22 5.66
C ARG A 146 -13.95 -11.65 4.81
N GLU A 147 -14.82 -10.85 5.39
CA GLU A 147 -15.92 -10.17 4.67
C GLU A 147 -15.38 -9.27 3.56
N LEU A 148 -14.21 -8.65 3.74
CA LEU A 148 -13.58 -7.86 2.69
C LEU A 148 -13.19 -8.71 1.47
N GLY A 149 -12.84 -9.99 1.65
CA GLY A 149 -12.54 -10.94 0.57
C GLY A 149 -13.74 -11.24 -0.31
N ASP A 150 -14.93 -11.20 0.25
CA ASP A 150 -16.20 -11.42 -0.47
C ASP A 150 -16.67 -10.15 -1.20
N LEU A 151 -16.18 -8.98 -0.79
CA LEU A 151 -16.46 -7.68 -1.42
C LEU A 151 -15.47 -7.41 -2.57
N LYS A 152 -15.48 -8.20 -3.61
CA LYS A 152 -14.55 -8.16 -4.77
C LYS A 152 -14.39 -6.82 -5.50
N HIS A 153 -14.97 -5.71 -5.03
CA HIS A 153 -15.01 -4.43 -5.77
C HIS A 153 -14.94 -3.14 -4.94
N LEU A 154 -14.42 -3.09 -3.73
CA LEU A 154 -14.28 -1.81 -3.01
C LEU A 154 -13.07 -0.95 -3.47
N GLY A 155 -12.32 -1.39 -4.46
CA GLY A 155 -11.26 -0.62 -5.12
C GLY A 155 -11.71 0.31 -6.24
N ALA A 156 -13.01 0.53 -6.42
CA ALA A 156 -13.52 1.47 -7.43
C ALA A 156 -13.75 2.85 -6.80
N ASN A 157 -12.68 3.66 -6.80
CA ASN A 157 -12.71 5.09 -7.08
C ASN A 157 -13.97 5.86 -6.68
N LYS A 158 -14.11 6.21 -5.41
CA LYS A 158 -14.86 7.41 -5.11
C LYS A 158 -13.95 8.58 -5.49
N LYS A 159 -14.06 9.04 -6.75
CA LYS A 159 -13.57 10.35 -7.16
C LYS A 159 -14.07 11.37 -6.13
N MET A 160 -13.19 11.76 -5.23
CA MET A 160 -13.38 13.03 -4.55
C MET A 160 -13.20 14.08 -5.64
N GLY A 161 -14.31 14.74 -6.03
CA GLY A 161 -14.32 15.84 -6.96
C GLY A 161 -13.43 16.96 -6.43
N GLY A 162 -12.19 16.98 -6.87
CA GLY A 162 -11.41 18.19 -6.88
C GLY A 162 -11.93 19.08 -8.02
N PRO A 163 -11.87 20.41 -7.88
CA PRO A 163 -12.34 21.31 -8.92
C PRO A 163 -11.57 21.01 -10.21
N GLU A 164 -12.33 20.84 -11.29
CA GLU A 164 -11.86 20.68 -12.65
C GLU A 164 -10.99 21.91 -13.00
N MET A 165 -9.67 21.73 -13.00
CA MET A 165 -8.78 22.77 -13.50
C MET A 165 -8.95 22.82 -15.02
N ALA A 166 -9.54 23.94 -15.48
CA ALA A 166 -9.61 24.28 -16.89
C ALA A 166 -8.21 24.23 -17.52
N PRO A 167 -8.08 23.79 -18.78
CA PRO A 167 -6.79 23.71 -19.45
C PRO A 167 -6.18 25.10 -19.58
N GLN A 168 -5.03 25.31 -18.94
CA GLN A 168 -4.24 26.52 -19.10
C GLN A 168 -3.60 26.49 -20.47
N THR A 169 -4.03 27.38 -21.33
CA THR A 169 -3.38 27.68 -22.63
C THR A 169 -1.94 28.16 -22.35
N PRO A 170 -0.89 27.60 -22.99
CA PRO A 170 0.46 28.07 -22.78
C PRO A 170 0.59 29.52 -23.27
N GLN A 171 0.80 30.45 -22.35
CA GLN A 171 1.23 31.79 -22.72
C GLN A 171 2.63 31.73 -23.30
N ARG A 172 2.72 32.06 -24.57
CA ARG A 172 3.96 32.27 -25.31
C ARG A 172 4.68 33.45 -24.68
N SER A 173 5.74 33.25 -23.91
CA SER A 173 6.62 34.32 -23.45
C SER A 173 7.39 34.89 -24.64
N GLU A 174 7.00 36.06 -25.11
CA GLU A 174 7.85 36.88 -26.00
C GLU A 174 9.09 37.30 -25.23
N ARG A 175 10.26 36.89 -25.73
CA ARG A 175 11.54 37.41 -25.27
C ARG A 175 11.71 38.82 -25.78
N PRO A 176 12.03 39.84 -24.95
CA PRO A 176 12.42 41.13 -25.48
C PRO A 176 13.76 41.00 -26.22
N GLY A 177 13.80 41.57 -27.42
CA GLY A 177 14.96 41.57 -28.28
C GLY A 177 16.16 42.25 -27.63
N GLN A 178 17.33 41.64 -27.76
CA GLN A 178 18.61 42.30 -27.58
C GLN A 178 18.81 43.32 -28.74
N ALA A 179 18.70 44.57 -28.40
CA ALA A 179 19.29 45.63 -29.23
C ALA A 179 20.75 45.83 -28.75
N GLY A 180 21.65 45.65 -29.67
CA GLY A 180 23.06 45.84 -29.47
C GLY A 180 23.47 47.32 -29.37
N SER A 181 24.65 47.55 -28.96
CA SER A 181 25.67 48.48 -29.49
C SER A 181 26.64 48.86 -28.39
N LEU A 182 27.89 48.50 -28.64
CA LEU A 182 29.05 49.39 -28.81
C LEU A 182 29.34 50.43 -27.71
N LEU A 183 30.28 50.20 -26.85
CA LEU A 183 31.62 50.81 -26.82
C LEU A 183 32.43 50.12 -25.74
#